data_42818887a13ba319075f07d711b7d22b
#
_entry.id   42818887a13ba319075f07d711b7d22b
#
_cell.length_a   1.000
_cell.length_b   1.000
_cell.length_c   1.000
_cell.angle_alpha   90.00
_cell.angle_beta   90.00
_cell.angle_gamma   90.00
#
_symmetry.space_group_name_H-M   'P 1'
#
loop_
_entity.id
_entity.type
_entity.pdbx_description
1 polymer ?
#
loop_
_entity_poly.entity_id
_entity_poly.type
_entity_poly.pdbx_seq_one_letter_code
_entity_poly.pdbx_strand_id
1 'polypeptide(L)'
;MSSPPSDVAALPAPPAQPVPITGRALPNGLAAFLVFFSSGAVLVLETVALRLVGPYVGVTLQVTSSVIGIALAAIAYGAWTGGWLADRRDPRGLLAPALVLAGIATAVTLPVVRYAGEVLRGGAASAILLLVALAVFVPAALLAAVTPLVVKLQLADLRRTGQVVGRLSGIGTLGGITATLLTGFVLVAALRSTVILLALALALGLVGIGLGWYLRREEPTELPGPARARAALAVLGLAGAGLSTVAPNPCDIETAYHCARVTADPSRPSGRTLLLNSAQHSYVDLADPKYLEYAYTKWIGAVGDVAAPAGQRLDALHLGGGGFTVPRYLTATRPGTDNLVFEIDGGLVELGEQELGVRPGPDLRAVVGDARMLVAGEPTDSRDLVVGDAFGHLVVPWHLATREMAADVRRVTRPGGVYVQNVIDYPPLRFIRAELATVAAEFGHVALIAPPEALAEEQGSNFLIVGSDAPLPLEAVRARLAEVDPKVSLLSGAALTDFVGQAMVLTDDYAPVDQLLATA
;
A
#
# COMPACT_ATOMS: atom_id res chain seq x y z
N MET A 1 -48.54 -8.20 68.73
CA MET A 1 -48.48 -9.00 67.51
C MET A 1 -47.57 -8.21 66.49
N SER A 2 -46.33 -8.50 66.55
CA SER A 2 -45.32 -7.91 65.66
C SER A 2 -44.77 -8.99 64.72
N SER A 3 -44.97 -8.81 63.42
CA SER A 3 -44.46 -9.71 62.37
C SER A 3 -42.96 -9.49 62.24
N PRO A 4 -42.13 -10.50 61.98
CA PRO A 4 -40.72 -10.38 61.75
C PRO A 4 -40.44 -9.95 60.28
N PRO A 5 -39.34 -9.25 60.01
CA PRO A 5 -38.94 -8.88 58.69
C PRO A 5 -38.26 -10.06 57.98
N SER A 6 -38.80 -10.44 56.82
CA SER A 6 -38.22 -11.43 55.89
C SER A 6 -37.53 -10.68 54.75
N ASP A 7 -36.26 -10.38 54.93
CA ASP A 7 -35.38 -10.04 53.83
C ASP A 7 -34.04 -10.76 54.05
N VAL A 8 -34.03 -12.05 53.70
CA VAL A 8 -32.76 -12.77 53.51
C VAL A 8 -32.36 -12.53 52.04
N ALA A 9 -31.48 -11.54 51.83
CA ALA A 9 -30.83 -11.34 50.55
C ALA A 9 -30.14 -12.65 50.13
N ALA A 10 -30.54 -13.20 49.00
CA ALA A 10 -29.94 -14.40 48.42
C ALA A 10 -28.43 -14.12 48.17
N LEU A 11 -27.58 -14.92 48.80
CA LEU A 11 -26.14 -14.89 48.56
C LEU A 11 -25.88 -15.08 47.05
N PRO A 12 -24.96 -14.34 46.47
CA PRO A 12 -24.60 -14.54 45.07
C PRO A 12 -24.12 -15.97 44.85
N ALA A 13 -24.57 -16.59 43.77
CA ALA A 13 -24.20 -17.95 43.41
C ALA A 13 -22.65 -18.08 43.44
N PRO A 14 -22.14 -19.19 44.02
CA PRO A 14 -20.68 -19.39 44.06
C PRO A 14 -20.10 -19.35 42.64
N PRO A 15 -18.91 -18.79 42.45
CA PRO A 15 -18.28 -18.74 41.15
C PRO A 15 -18.15 -20.15 40.58
N ALA A 16 -18.47 -20.32 39.30
CA ALA A 16 -18.40 -21.60 38.62
C ALA A 16 -17.03 -22.24 38.86
N GLN A 17 -17.02 -23.48 39.35
CA GLN A 17 -15.77 -24.19 39.60
C GLN A 17 -14.99 -24.32 38.30
N PRO A 18 -13.65 -24.06 38.29
CA PRO A 18 -12.84 -24.22 37.09
C PRO A 18 -12.96 -25.67 36.59
N VAL A 19 -13.24 -25.80 35.29
CA VAL A 19 -13.31 -27.12 34.65
C VAL A 19 -11.92 -27.76 34.79
N PRO A 20 -11.81 -28.97 35.42
CA PRO A 20 -10.54 -29.66 35.55
C PRO A 20 -9.95 -29.89 34.14
N ILE A 21 -8.67 -29.56 33.97
CA ILE A 21 -7.96 -29.92 32.75
C ILE A 21 -7.79 -31.44 32.78
N THR A 22 -8.66 -32.14 32.06
CA THR A 22 -8.60 -33.59 31.88
C THR A 22 -7.65 -33.82 30.69
N GLY A 23 -6.40 -34.11 30.94
CA GLY A 23 -5.49 -34.48 29.87
C GLY A 23 -4.04 -34.03 30.07
N ARG A 24 -3.12 -34.66 29.34
CA ARG A 24 -1.68 -34.42 29.37
C ARG A 24 -1.36 -33.06 28.75
N ALA A 25 -0.43 -32.30 29.33
CA ALA A 25 0.07 -31.05 28.73
C ALA A 25 0.59 -31.30 27.30
N LEU A 26 0.43 -30.32 26.40
CA LEU A 26 1.01 -30.42 25.07
C LEU A 26 2.55 -30.51 25.15
N PRO A 27 3.20 -31.27 24.26
CA PRO A 27 4.66 -31.23 24.16
C PRO A 27 5.15 -29.79 23.95
N ASN A 28 6.22 -29.40 24.64
CA ASN A 28 6.72 -28.03 24.60
C ASN A 28 7.03 -27.53 23.18
N GLY A 29 7.56 -28.40 22.29
CA GLY A 29 7.80 -28.07 20.90
C GLY A 29 6.53 -27.79 20.11
N LEU A 30 5.48 -28.59 20.33
CA LEU A 30 4.18 -28.39 19.66
C LEU A 30 3.51 -27.09 20.14
N ALA A 31 3.52 -26.83 21.46
CA ALA A 31 3.01 -25.59 22.03
C ALA A 31 3.74 -24.36 21.44
N ALA A 32 5.06 -24.41 21.39
CA ALA A 32 5.90 -23.36 20.79
C ALA A 32 5.58 -23.15 19.30
N PHE A 33 5.47 -24.24 18.55
CA PHE A 33 5.12 -24.20 17.12
C PHE A 33 3.74 -23.55 16.89
N LEU A 34 2.73 -23.96 17.62
CA LEU A 34 1.37 -23.43 17.46
C LEU A 34 1.31 -21.93 17.74
N VAL A 35 1.98 -21.45 18.78
CA VAL A 35 2.01 -20.01 19.10
C VAL A 35 2.84 -19.24 18.08
N PHE A 36 4.00 -19.74 17.68
CA PHE A 36 4.83 -19.15 16.63
C PHE A 36 4.04 -19.02 15.31
N PHE A 37 3.41 -20.11 14.88
CA PHE A 37 2.69 -20.20 13.62
C PHE A 37 1.44 -19.33 13.61
N SER A 38 0.60 -19.38 14.68
CA SER A 38 -0.62 -18.58 14.74
C SER A 38 -0.34 -17.07 14.82
N SER A 39 0.67 -16.66 15.60
CA SER A 39 1.07 -15.26 15.68
C SER A 39 1.68 -14.77 14.36
N GLY A 40 2.50 -15.59 13.71
CA GLY A 40 3.03 -15.30 12.38
C GLY A 40 1.92 -15.18 11.34
N ALA A 41 0.93 -16.07 11.36
CA ALA A 41 -0.19 -16.05 10.43
C ALA A 41 -1.02 -14.75 10.51
N VAL A 42 -1.18 -14.18 11.71
CA VAL A 42 -1.84 -12.86 11.89
C VAL A 42 -1.07 -11.78 11.14
N LEU A 43 0.25 -11.74 11.27
CA LEU A 43 1.09 -10.70 10.64
C LEU A 43 1.20 -10.87 9.11
N VAL A 44 1.18 -12.13 8.61
CA VAL A 44 1.03 -12.37 7.16
C VAL A 44 -0.28 -11.77 6.65
N LEU A 45 -1.38 -12.06 7.34
CA LEU A 45 -2.71 -11.56 6.98
C LEU A 45 -2.76 -10.03 7.00
N GLU A 46 -2.23 -9.40 8.05
CA GLU A 46 -2.16 -7.94 8.19
C GLU A 46 -1.38 -7.30 7.04
N THR A 47 -0.18 -7.80 6.74
CA THR A 47 0.68 -7.29 5.67
C THR A 47 0.01 -7.42 4.30
N VAL A 48 -0.64 -8.56 4.02
CA VAL A 48 -1.34 -8.79 2.76
C VAL A 48 -2.65 -8.00 2.66
N ALA A 49 -3.30 -7.70 3.79
CA ALA A 49 -4.56 -6.96 3.81
C ALA A 49 -4.44 -5.56 3.18
N LEU A 50 -3.33 -4.84 3.41
CA LEU A 50 -3.06 -3.55 2.74
C LEU A 50 -3.12 -3.67 1.23
N ARG A 51 -2.54 -4.73 0.68
CA ARG A 51 -2.53 -4.99 -0.77
C ARG A 51 -3.90 -5.40 -1.31
N LEU A 52 -4.70 -6.07 -0.49
CA LEU A 52 -6.06 -6.48 -0.88
C LEU A 52 -7.02 -5.31 -0.94
N VAL A 53 -6.92 -4.37 -0.02
CA VAL A 53 -7.85 -3.23 0.06
C VAL A 53 -7.39 -2.04 -0.79
N GLY A 54 -6.08 -1.91 -1.02
CA GLY A 54 -5.47 -0.81 -1.79
C GLY A 54 -6.11 -0.52 -3.15
N PRO A 55 -6.46 -1.54 -3.97
CA PRO A 55 -7.11 -1.33 -5.26
C PRO A 55 -8.48 -0.65 -5.20
N TYR A 56 -9.12 -0.61 -4.04
CA TYR A 56 -10.47 -0.06 -3.87
C TYR A 56 -10.49 1.27 -3.14
N VAL A 57 -9.60 1.45 -2.15
CA VAL A 57 -9.60 2.60 -1.25
C VAL A 57 -8.28 3.37 -1.24
N GLY A 58 -7.31 2.96 -2.05
CA GLY A 58 -5.97 3.55 -2.09
C GLY A 58 -5.04 3.03 -1.00
N VAL A 59 -3.78 3.50 -1.04
CA VAL A 59 -2.75 3.19 -0.04
C VAL A 59 -2.33 4.51 0.62
N THR A 60 -3.13 4.94 1.60
CA THR A 60 -2.91 6.17 2.35
C THR A 60 -2.52 5.86 3.79
N LEU A 61 -2.03 6.85 4.53
CA LEU A 61 -1.77 6.73 5.96
C LEU A 61 -3.04 6.31 6.73
N GLN A 62 -4.22 6.81 6.33
CA GLN A 62 -5.50 6.45 6.92
C GLN A 62 -5.82 4.96 6.73
N VAL A 63 -5.60 4.42 5.53
CA VAL A 63 -5.80 2.98 5.24
C VAL A 63 -4.83 2.13 6.03
N THR A 64 -3.55 2.50 6.06
CA THR A 64 -2.51 1.79 6.84
C THR A 64 -2.84 1.78 8.33
N SER A 65 -3.20 2.94 8.90
CA SER A 65 -3.61 3.05 10.31
C SER A 65 -4.87 2.23 10.61
N SER A 66 -5.82 2.17 9.67
CA SER A 66 -7.04 1.37 9.81
C SER A 66 -6.72 -0.14 9.84
N VAL A 67 -5.83 -0.61 8.98
CA VAL A 67 -5.41 -2.03 8.95
C VAL A 67 -4.75 -2.40 10.27
N ILE A 68 -3.78 -1.62 10.74
CA ILE A 68 -3.09 -1.85 12.02
C ILE A 68 -4.08 -1.81 13.19
N GLY A 69 -4.92 -0.77 13.26
CA GLY A 69 -5.89 -0.60 14.34
C GLY A 69 -6.90 -1.75 14.43
N ILE A 70 -7.46 -2.18 13.29
CA ILE A 70 -8.42 -3.29 13.23
C ILE A 70 -7.74 -4.62 13.52
N ALA A 71 -6.51 -4.86 13.05
CA ALA A 71 -5.75 -6.05 13.37
C ALA A 71 -5.47 -6.15 14.88
N LEU A 72 -5.03 -5.06 15.51
CA LEU A 72 -4.82 -5.00 16.95
C LEU A 72 -6.12 -5.22 17.74
N ALA A 73 -7.24 -4.64 17.30
CA ALA A 73 -8.56 -4.87 17.90
C ALA A 73 -8.98 -6.35 17.77
N ALA A 74 -8.76 -6.97 16.62
CA ALA A 74 -9.02 -8.38 16.39
C ALA A 74 -8.15 -9.28 17.29
N ILE A 75 -6.86 -8.96 17.43
CA ILE A 75 -5.93 -9.68 18.33
C ILE A 75 -6.42 -9.57 19.78
N ALA A 76 -6.76 -8.36 20.24
CA ALA A 76 -7.24 -8.14 21.60
C ALA A 76 -8.54 -8.89 21.87
N TYR A 77 -9.51 -8.82 20.96
CA TYR A 77 -10.79 -9.52 21.07
C TYR A 77 -10.61 -11.03 21.02
N GLY A 78 -9.77 -11.54 20.11
CA GLY A 78 -9.47 -12.96 19.99
C GLY A 78 -8.76 -13.53 21.21
N ALA A 79 -7.77 -12.80 21.75
CA ALA A 79 -7.08 -13.21 22.98
C ALA A 79 -8.03 -13.22 24.19
N TRP A 80 -8.88 -12.19 24.33
CA TRP A 80 -9.88 -12.13 25.39
C TRP A 80 -10.91 -13.26 25.30
N THR A 81 -11.51 -13.46 24.13
CA THR A 81 -12.52 -14.52 23.92
C THR A 81 -11.91 -15.91 23.99
N GLY A 82 -10.69 -16.09 23.48
CA GLY A 82 -9.94 -17.33 23.60
C GLY A 82 -9.64 -17.70 25.05
N GLY A 83 -9.21 -16.75 25.87
CA GLY A 83 -9.00 -16.93 27.31
C GLY A 83 -10.29 -17.24 28.05
N TRP A 84 -11.36 -16.46 27.79
CA TRP A 84 -12.68 -16.69 28.36
C TRP A 84 -13.25 -18.09 28.03
N LEU A 85 -12.99 -18.56 26.80
CA LEU A 85 -13.44 -19.89 26.35
C LEU A 85 -12.58 -21.00 26.96
N ALA A 86 -11.27 -20.77 27.12
CA ALA A 86 -10.33 -21.70 27.77
C ALA A 86 -10.68 -21.99 29.24
N ASP A 87 -11.33 -21.03 29.92
CA ASP A 87 -11.77 -21.20 31.29
C ASP A 87 -13.10 -21.96 31.40
N ARG A 88 -13.88 -22.06 30.33
CA ARG A 88 -15.22 -22.68 30.31
C ARG A 88 -15.29 -24.00 29.58
N ARG A 89 -14.35 -24.28 28.70
CA ARG A 89 -14.31 -25.53 27.91
C ARG A 89 -12.90 -26.09 27.88
N ASP A 90 -12.78 -27.39 27.63
CA ASP A 90 -11.47 -27.98 27.44
C ASP A 90 -10.75 -27.36 26.23
N PRO A 91 -9.58 -26.67 26.42
CA PRO A 91 -8.83 -26.03 25.35
C PRO A 91 -8.34 -26.99 24.26
N ARG A 92 -8.15 -28.28 24.58
CA ARG A 92 -7.75 -29.32 23.60
C ARG A 92 -8.80 -29.47 22.50
N GLY A 93 -10.07 -29.45 22.87
CA GLY A 93 -11.19 -29.55 21.93
C GLY A 93 -11.37 -28.29 21.05
N LEU A 94 -10.75 -27.16 21.42
CA LEU A 94 -10.91 -25.87 20.75
C LEU A 94 -9.78 -25.52 19.79
N LEU A 95 -8.56 -26.00 20.04
CA LEU A 95 -7.36 -25.61 19.26
C LEU A 95 -7.47 -25.98 17.77
N ALA A 96 -7.78 -27.25 17.48
CA ALA A 96 -7.89 -27.72 16.11
C ALA A 96 -9.03 -27.03 15.34
N PRO A 97 -10.26 -26.91 15.89
CA PRO A 97 -11.32 -26.12 15.28
C PRO A 97 -10.96 -24.65 15.06
N ALA A 98 -10.28 -24.00 16.01
CA ALA A 98 -9.88 -22.60 15.87
C ALA A 98 -8.97 -22.39 14.64
N LEU A 99 -7.97 -23.25 14.44
CA LEU A 99 -7.07 -23.22 13.29
C LEU A 99 -7.79 -23.51 11.95
N VAL A 100 -8.67 -24.53 11.94
CA VAL A 100 -9.45 -24.85 10.74
C VAL A 100 -10.39 -23.69 10.38
N LEU A 101 -11.09 -23.12 11.36
CA LEU A 101 -11.97 -21.97 11.15
C LEU A 101 -11.19 -20.73 10.70
N ALA A 102 -9.99 -20.50 11.26
CA ALA A 102 -9.12 -19.42 10.79
C ALA A 102 -8.71 -19.63 9.33
N GLY A 103 -8.37 -20.87 8.93
CA GLY A 103 -8.06 -21.20 7.53
C GLY A 103 -9.27 -20.97 6.61
N ILE A 104 -10.46 -21.38 7.01
CA ILE A 104 -11.70 -21.14 6.26
C ILE A 104 -11.98 -19.63 6.15
N ALA A 105 -11.88 -18.88 7.25
CA ALA A 105 -12.07 -17.44 7.26
C ALA A 105 -11.08 -16.74 6.33
N THR A 106 -9.80 -17.14 6.35
CA THR A 106 -8.76 -16.62 5.44
C THR A 106 -9.09 -16.93 3.97
N ALA A 107 -9.57 -18.12 3.64
CA ALA A 107 -9.98 -18.46 2.28
C ALA A 107 -11.19 -17.65 1.80
N VAL A 108 -12.13 -17.34 2.70
CA VAL A 108 -13.33 -16.55 2.39
C VAL A 108 -13.03 -15.05 2.32
N THR A 109 -11.98 -14.58 2.99
CA THR A 109 -11.59 -13.15 2.99
C THR A 109 -11.44 -12.60 1.57
N LEU A 110 -10.75 -13.31 0.69
CA LEU A 110 -10.43 -12.84 -0.65
C LEU A 110 -11.68 -12.54 -1.50
N PRO A 111 -12.64 -13.47 -1.70
CA PRO A 111 -13.85 -13.15 -2.46
C PRO A 111 -14.70 -12.08 -1.76
N VAL A 112 -14.78 -12.08 -0.42
CA VAL A 112 -15.52 -11.07 0.33
C VAL A 112 -14.95 -9.67 0.06
N VAL A 113 -13.63 -9.51 0.18
CA VAL A 113 -12.98 -8.21 -0.07
C VAL A 113 -13.14 -7.78 -1.53
N ARG A 114 -13.03 -8.68 -2.48
CA ARG A 114 -13.17 -8.35 -3.91
C ARG A 114 -14.57 -7.86 -4.25
N TYR A 115 -15.62 -8.55 -3.81
CA TYR A 115 -17.00 -8.13 -4.06
C TYR A 115 -17.39 -6.89 -3.25
N ALA A 116 -17.05 -6.84 -1.96
CA ALA A 116 -17.32 -5.68 -1.13
C ALA A 116 -16.53 -4.45 -1.59
N GLY A 117 -15.28 -4.64 -2.02
CA GLY A 117 -14.42 -3.58 -2.51
C GLY A 117 -14.96 -2.89 -3.77
N GLU A 118 -15.55 -3.64 -4.71
CA GLU A 118 -16.21 -3.04 -5.87
C GLU A 118 -17.39 -2.16 -5.47
N VAL A 119 -18.17 -2.56 -4.48
CA VAL A 119 -19.32 -1.79 -3.97
C VAL A 119 -18.87 -0.55 -3.17
N LEU A 120 -17.77 -0.66 -2.45
CA LEU A 120 -17.26 0.37 -1.54
C LEU A 120 -16.18 1.27 -2.17
N ARG A 121 -15.89 1.09 -3.46
CA ARG A 121 -14.86 1.82 -4.20
C ARG A 121 -15.08 3.33 -4.13
N GLY A 122 -14.03 4.07 -3.74
CA GLY A 122 -14.10 5.53 -3.61
C GLY A 122 -15.00 6.03 -2.47
N GLY A 123 -15.36 5.15 -1.53
CA GLY A 123 -16.22 5.49 -0.39
C GLY A 123 -15.49 6.30 0.69
N ALA A 124 -16.28 6.88 1.60
CA ALA A 124 -15.79 7.64 2.74
C ALA A 124 -14.97 6.77 3.73
N ALA A 125 -14.37 7.39 4.75
CA ALA A 125 -13.56 6.71 5.78
C ALA A 125 -14.27 5.49 6.45
N SER A 126 -15.59 5.53 6.58
CA SER A 126 -16.38 4.41 7.10
C SER A 126 -16.34 3.18 6.19
N ALA A 127 -16.30 3.39 4.86
CA ALA A 127 -16.17 2.30 3.88
C ALA A 127 -14.78 1.65 3.97
N ILE A 128 -13.73 2.44 4.19
CA ILE A 128 -12.37 1.94 4.43
C ILE A 128 -12.35 1.02 5.66
N LEU A 129 -12.86 1.51 6.79
CA LEU A 129 -12.91 0.74 8.04
C LEU A 129 -13.71 -0.56 7.88
N LEU A 130 -14.85 -0.52 7.20
CA LEU A 130 -15.68 -1.70 6.94
C LEU A 130 -14.95 -2.73 6.07
N LEU A 131 -14.32 -2.29 4.97
CA LEU A 131 -13.61 -3.18 4.06
C LEU A 131 -12.42 -3.85 4.76
N VAL A 132 -11.65 -3.08 5.54
CA VAL A 132 -10.54 -3.60 6.33
C VAL A 132 -11.03 -4.58 7.41
N ALA A 133 -12.14 -4.27 8.10
CA ALA A 133 -12.72 -5.18 9.09
C ALA A 133 -13.16 -6.52 8.47
N LEU A 134 -13.79 -6.48 7.30
CA LEU A 134 -14.16 -7.69 6.54
C LEU A 134 -12.92 -8.51 6.13
N ALA A 135 -11.80 -7.83 5.83
CA ALA A 135 -10.56 -8.49 5.42
C ALA A 135 -9.84 -9.18 6.58
N VAL A 136 -9.79 -8.57 7.76
CA VAL A 136 -8.80 -8.92 8.80
C VAL A 136 -9.46 -9.47 10.07
N PHE A 137 -10.60 -8.91 10.50
CA PHE A 137 -11.07 -9.08 11.88
C PHE A 137 -11.33 -10.54 12.27
N VAL A 138 -12.10 -11.27 11.46
CA VAL A 138 -12.51 -12.65 11.82
C VAL A 138 -11.31 -13.61 11.83
N PRO A 139 -10.50 -13.71 10.75
CA PRO A 139 -9.38 -14.65 10.76
C PRO A 139 -8.33 -14.28 11.82
N ALA A 140 -8.01 -13.01 12.02
CA ALA A 140 -7.04 -12.57 13.03
C ALA A 140 -7.51 -12.84 14.46
N ALA A 141 -8.80 -12.63 14.77
CA ALA A 141 -9.36 -12.95 16.08
C ALA A 141 -9.31 -14.46 16.39
N LEU A 142 -9.62 -15.31 15.40
CA LEU A 142 -9.52 -16.76 15.54
C LEU A 142 -8.07 -17.22 15.80
N LEU A 143 -7.12 -16.65 15.09
CA LEU A 143 -5.68 -16.93 15.25
C LEU A 143 -5.16 -16.46 16.61
N ALA A 144 -5.56 -15.27 17.05
CA ALA A 144 -5.15 -14.71 18.34
C ALA A 144 -5.71 -15.52 19.54
N ALA A 145 -6.86 -16.20 19.38
CA ALA A 145 -7.41 -17.08 20.39
C ALA A 145 -6.54 -18.32 20.67
N VAL A 146 -5.66 -18.71 19.74
CA VAL A 146 -4.82 -19.92 19.88
C VAL A 146 -3.83 -19.76 21.06
N THR A 147 -3.21 -18.60 21.21
CA THR A 147 -2.20 -18.37 22.27
C THR A 147 -2.75 -18.60 23.69
N PRO A 148 -3.86 -18.00 24.14
CA PRO A 148 -4.40 -18.27 25.48
C PRO A 148 -4.86 -19.71 25.67
N LEU A 149 -5.36 -20.37 24.62
CA LEU A 149 -5.71 -21.80 24.67
C LEU A 149 -4.48 -22.67 24.92
N VAL A 150 -3.35 -22.38 24.25
CA VAL A 150 -2.07 -23.09 24.44
C VAL A 150 -1.49 -22.79 25.81
N VAL A 151 -1.49 -21.52 26.26
CA VAL A 151 -1.03 -21.12 27.59
C VAL A 151 -1.77 -21.92 28.67
N LYS A 152 -3.09 -22.01 28.58
CA LYS A 152 -3.91 -22.76 29.55
C LYS A 152 -3.49 -24.22 29.63
N LEU A 153 -3.19 -24.88 28.52
CA LEU A 153 -2.74 -26.29 28.49
C LEU A 153 -1.32 -26.49 29.03
N GLN A 154 -0.50 -25.43 29.04
CA GLN A 154 0.87 -25.48 29.57
C GLN A 154 0.98 -25.11 31.05
N LEU A 155 -0.11 -24.57 31.64
CA LEU A 155 -0.16 -24.16 33.05
C LEU A 155 -0.55 -25.34 33.96
N ALA A 156 0.38 -26.28 34.13
CA ALA A 156 0.22 -27.36 35.10
C ALA A 156 0.50 -26.92 36.57
N ASP A 157 1.35 -25.90 36.75
CA ASP A 157 1.74 -25.33 38.04
C ASP A 157 1.64 -23.80 37.99
N LEU A 158 0.71 -23.24 38.79
CA LEU A 158 0.46 -21.79 38.86
C LEU A 158 1.71 -20.99 39.32
N ARG A 159 2.64 -21.61 40.05
CA ARG A 159 3.91 -20.97 40.46
C ARG A 159 4.84 -20.66 39.28
N ARG A 160 4.64 -21.32 38.13
CA ARG A 160 5.44 -21.12 36.90
C ARG A 160 4.72 -20.28 35.84
N THR A 161 3.61 -19.64 36.18
CA THR A 161 2.79 -18.86 35.23
C THR A 161 3.64 -17.83 34.48
N GLY A 162 4.44 -17.03 35.19
CA GLY A 162 5.30 -16.03 34.56
C GLY A 162 6.28 -16.62 33.54
N GLN A 163 6.90 -17.77 33.85
CA GLN A 163 7.82 -18.43 32.94
C GLN A 163 7.14 -18.99 31.69
N VAL A 164 5.98 -19.61 31.83
CA VAL A 164 5.21 -20.18 30.70
C VAL A 164 4.68 -19.07 29.81
N VAL A 165 4.04 -18.05 30.39
CA VAL A 165 3.48 -16.91 29.64
C VAL A 165 4.60 -16.14 28.95
N GLY A 166 5.68 -15.79 29.66
CA GLY A 166 6.81 -15.05 29.09
C GLY A 166 7.47 -15.79 27.92
N ARG A 167 7.70 -17.11 28.06
CA ARG A 167 8.28 -17.94 26.99
C ARG A 167 7.36 -17.99 25.77
N LEU A 168 6.08 -18.29 25.93
CA LEU A 168 5.15 -18.40 24.80
C LEU A 168 4.89 -17.04 24.16
N SER A 169 4.78 -15.97 24.93
CA SER A 169 4.67 -14.61 24.40
C SER A 169 5.89 -14.23 23.56
N GLY A 170 7.11 -14.50 24.05
CA GLY A 170 8.34 -14.26 23.29
C GLY A 170 8.40 -15.06 21.98
N ILE A 171 7.98 -16.34 22.01
CA ILE A 171 7.91 -17.18 20.80
C ILE A 171 6.87 -16.63 19.82
N GLY A 172 5.71 -16.17 20.30
CA GLY A 172 4.70 -15.54 19.45
C GLY A 172 5.22 -14.27 18.78
N THR A 173 5.91 -13.42 19.53
CA THR A 173 6.56 -12.21 18.99
C THR A 173 7.59 -12.55 17.91
N LEU A 174 8.45 -13.57 18.15
CA LEU A 174 9.41 -14.04 17.14
C LEU A 174 8.69 -14.57 15.89
N GLY A 175 7.58 -15.29 16.06
CA GLY A 175 6.74 -15.73 14.95
C GLY A 175 6.21 -14.56 14.12
N GLY A 176 5.70 -13.53 14.79
CA GLY A 176 5.26 -12.29 14.15
C GLY A 176 6.37 -11.59 13.37
N ILE A 177 7.51 -11.34 14.01
CA ILE A 177 8.68 -10.69 13.38
C ILE A 177 9.13 -11.46 12.13
N THR A 178 9.33 -12.78 12.28
CA THR A 178 9.76 -13.63 11.16
C THR A 178 8.77 -13.59 10.02
N ALA A 179 7.48 -13.68 10.31
CA ALA A 179 6.43 -13.65 9.30
C ALA A 179 6.33 -12.30 8.60
N THR A 180 6.45 -11.18 9.32
CA THR A 180 6.43 -9.84 8.74
C THR A 180 7.60 -9.63 7.78
N LEU A 181 8.83 -9.96 8.22
CA LEU A 181 10.02 -9.84 7.37
C LEU A 181 9.93 -10.76 6.15
N LEU A 182 9.56 -12.03 6.35
CA LEU A 182 9.40 -12.97 5.25
C LEU A 182 8.33 -12.50 4.25
N THR A 183 7.19 -12.01 4.74
CA THR A 183 6.09 -11.54 3.87
C THR A 183 6.49 -10.29 3.12
N GLY A 184 7.04 -9.28 3.81
CA GLY A 184 7.37 -7.99 3.19
C GLY A 184 8.53 -8.07 2.20
N PHE A 185 9.59 -8.82 2.53
CA PHE A 185 10.79 -8.86 1.68
C PHE A 185 10.80 -10.00 0.64
N VAL A 186 10.05 -11.08 0.88
CA VAL A 186 10.13 -12.28 0.02
C VAL A 186 8.80 -12.63 -0.61
N LEU A 187 7.75 -12.86 0.22
CA LEU A 187 6.51 -13.41 -0.33
C LEU A 187 5.80 -12.42 -1.26
N VAL A 188 5.71 -11.15 -0.87
CA VAL A 188 5.05 -10.09 -1.65
C VAL A 188 5.81 -9.79 -2.95
N ALA A 189 7.13 -9.89 -2.95
CA ALA A 189 7.95 -9.71 -4.15
C ALA A 189 7.86 -10.89 -5.13
N ALA A 190 7.65 -12.12 -4.60
CA ALA A 190 7.68 -13.35 -5.41
C ALA A 190 6.30 -13.89 -5.79
N LEU A 191 5.25 -13.57 -5.01
CA LEU A 191 3.94 -14.20 -5.12
C LEU A 191 2.80 -13.17 -5.08
N ARG A 192 1.75 -13.44 -5.83
CA ARG A 192 0.50 -12.67 -5.78
C ARG A 192 -0.18 -12.84 -4.42
N SER A 193 -0.84 -11.80 -3.92
CA SER A 193 -1.59 -11.82 -2.64
C SER A 193 -2.60 -12.97 -2.55
N THR A 194 -3.24 -13.32 -3.66
CA THR A 194 -4.14 -14.48 -3.77
C THR A 194 -3.43 -15.79 -3.41
N VAL A 195 -2.22 -16.01 -3.94
CA VAL A 195 -1.44 -17.24 -3.69
C VAL A 195 -1.01 -17.29 -2.22
N ILE A 196 -0.54 -16.16 -1.67
CA ILE A 196 -0.12 -16.08 -0.27
C ILE A 196 -1.29 -16.43 0.67
N LEU A 197 -2.47 -15.85 0.44
CA LEU A 197 -3.65 -16.12 1.28
C LEU A 197 -4.17 -17.55 1.17
N LEU A 198 -4.24 -18.09 -0.04
CA LEU A 198 -4.69 -19.48 -0.23
C LEU A 198 -3.69 -20.48 0.35
N ALA A 199 -2.39 -20.21 0.22
CA ALA A 199 -1.34 -21.02 0.86
C ALA A 199 -1.43 -20.94 2.38
N LEU A 200 -1.67 -19.75 2.95
CA LEU A 200 -1.87 -19.56 4.39
C LEU A 200 -3.12 -20.30 4.86
N ALA A 201 -4.25 -20.16 4.15
CA ALA A 201 -5.49 -20.86 4.47
C ALA A 201 -5.32 -22.40 4.46
N LEU A 202 -4.63 -22.91 3.45
CA LEU A 202 -4.29 -24.33 3.34
C LEU A 202 -3.37 -24.78 4.49
N ALA A 203 -2.32 -24.02 4.80
CA ALA A 203 -1.42 -24.34 5.90
C ALA A 203 -2.13 -24.38 7.25
N LEU A 204 -3.01 -23.40 7.53
CA LEU A 204 -3.84 -23.35 8.72
C LEU A 204 -4.79 -24.56 8.80
N GLY A 205 -5.42 -24.90 7.69
CA GLY A 205 -6.30 -26.08 7.60
C GLY A 205 -5.53 -27.38 7.87
N LEU A 206 -4.39 -27.57 7.24
CA LEU A 206 -3.55 -28.78 7.41
C LEU A 206 -3.02 -28.91 8.83
N VAL A 207 -2.51 -27.81 9.42
CA VAL A 207 -2.05 -27.80 10.82
C VAL A 207 -3.20 -28.09 11.76
N GLY A 208 -4.37 -27.49 11.54
CA GLY A 208 -5.57 -27.75 12.36
C GLY A 208 -6.06 -29.19 12.27
N ILE A 209 -6.13 -29.77 11.06
CA ILE A 209 -6.53 -31.18 10.85
C ILE A 209 -5.50 -32.13 11.47
N GLY A 210 -4.20 -31.88 11.22
CA GLY A 210 -3.11 -32.69 11.78
C GLY A 210 -3.09 -32.65 13.31
N LEU A 211 -3.28 -31.47 13.90
CA LEU A 211 -3.43 -31.30 15.35
C LEU A 211 -4.65 -32.06 15.88
N GLY A 212 -5.78 -31.96 15.23
CA GLY A 212 -6.99 -32.69 15.61
C GLY A 212 -6.81 -34.21 15.55
N TRP A 213 -6.08 -34.72 14.56
CA TRP A 213 -5.74 -36.14 14.48
C TRP A 213 -4.74 -36.56 15.58
N TYR A 214 -3.73 -35.75 15.86
CA TYR A 214 -2.76 -36.00 16.93
C TYR A 214 -3.45 -36.08 18.31
N LEU A 215 -4.25 -35.06 18.64
CA LEU A 215 -4.95 -34.99 19.94
C LEU A 215 -5.94 -36.17 20.17
N ARG A 216 -6.58 -36.66 19.12
CA ARG A 216 -7.50 -37.84 19.21
C ARG A 216 -6.77 -39.16 19.39
N ARG A 217 -5.54 -39.30 18.91
CA ARG A 217 -4.74 -40.49 19.14
C ARG A 217 -4.31 -40.63 20.61
N GLU A 218 -4.07 -39.48 21.27
CA GLU A 218 -3.70 -39.48 22.69
C GLU A 218 -4.92 -39.71 23.61
N GLU A 219 -6.04 -39.06 23.31
CA GLU A 219 -7.29 -39.20 24.04
C GLU A 219 -8.47 -39.10 23.07
N PRO A 220 -9.36 -40.13 23.01
CA PRO A 220 -10.55 -40.10 22.17
C PRO A 220 -11.49 -38.96 22.60
N THR A 221 -11.42 -37.84 21.90
CA THR A 221 -12.28 -36.68 22.15
C THR A 221 -13.30 -36.57 21.00
N GLU A 222 -14.57 -36.42 21.34
CA GLU A 222 -15.58 -36.16 20.32
C GLU A 222 -15.34 -34.79 19.67
N LEU A 223 -15.52 -34.73 18.35
CA LEU A 223 -15.45 -33.44 17.65
C LEU A 223 -16.61 -32.55 18.08
N PRO A 224 -16.38 -31.28 18.40
CA PRO A 224 -17.45 -30.36 18.68
C PRO A 224 -18.40 -30.22 17.48
N GLY A 225 -19.66 -30.32 17.73
CA GLY A 225 -20.75 -30.15 16.77
C GLY A 225 -21.10 -31.36 15.91
N PRO A 226 -22.28 -31.35 15.31
CA PRO A 226 -22.80 -32.45 14.50
C PRO A 226 -22.00 -32.59 13.19
N ALA A 227 -21.95 -33.80 12.63
CA ALA A 227 -21.24 -34.07 11.36
C ALA A 227 -21.66 -33.14 10.20
N ARG A 228 -22.94 -32.74 10.17
CA ARG A 228 -23.48 -31.79 9.19
C ARG A 228 -22.84 -30.41 9.29
N ALA A 229 -22.59 -29.90 10.49
CA ALA A 229 -21.91 -28.58 10.67
C ALA A 229 -20.46 -28.64 10.19
N ARG A 230 -19.75 -29.75 10.44
CA ARG A 230 -18.38 -29.94 9.95
C ARG A 230 -18.33 -30.03 8.44
N ALA A 231 -19.26 -30.74 7.82
CA ALA A 231 -19.38 -30.80 6.36
C ALA A 231 -19.71 -29.42 5.77
N ALA A 232 -20.60 -28.65 6.38
CA ALA A 232 -20.94 -27.30 5.95
C ALA A 232 -19.71 -26.36 6.01
N LEU A 233 -18.90 -26.45 7.06
CA LEU A 233 -17.65 -25.67 7.18
C LEU A 233 -16.62 -26.05 6.11
N ALA A 234 -16.48 -27.36 5.82
CA ALA A 234 -15.61 -27.81 4.75
C ALA A 234 -16.09 -27.31 3.38
N VAL A 235 -17.39 -27.37 3.10
CA VAL A 235 -18.00 -26.82 1.89
C VAL A 235 -17.78 -25.31 1.81
N LEU A 236 -17.96 -24.58 2.91
CA LEU A 236 -17.71 -23.13 2.95
C LEU A 236 -16.24 -22.79 2.63
N GLY A 237 -15.29 -23.54 3.19
CA GLY A 237 -13.86 -23.35 2.90
C GLY A 237 -13.51 -23.63 1.43
N LEU A 238 -14.04 -24.73 0.87
CA LEU A 238 -13.86 -25.07 -0.52
C LEU A 238 -14.54 -24.06 -1.46
N ALA A 239 -15.75 -23.62 -1.10
CA ALA A 239 -16.47 -22.58 -1.84
C ALA A 239 -15.71 -21.24 -1.78
N GLY A 240 -15.19 -20.83 -0.61
CA GLY A 240 -14.37 -19.64 -0.46
C GLY A 240 -13.11 -19.70 -1.33
N ALA A 241 -12.41 -20.82 -1.31
CA ALA A 241 -11.23 -21.02 -2.17
C ALA A 241 -11.61 -21.02 -3.66
N GLY A 242 -12.69 -21.69 -4.05
CA GLY A 242 -13.18 -21.70 -5.44
C GLY A 242 -13.65 -20.31 -5.90
N LEU A 243 -14.41 -19.59 -5.07
CA LEU A 243 -14.84 -18.23 -5.38
C LEU A 243 -13.64 -17.26 -5.50
N SER A 244 -12.55 -17.52 -4.77
CA SER A 244 -11.33 -16.71 -4.87
C SER A 244 -10.69 -16.74 -6.26
N THR A 245 -10.90 -17.80 -7.03
CA THR A 245 -10.35 -17.94 -8.40
C THR A 245 -11.22 -17.27 -9.46
N VAL A 246 -12.52 -17.09 -9.19
CA VAL A 246 -13.50 -16.50 -10.13
C VAL A 246 -13.96 -15.09 -9.72
N ALA A 247 -13.65 -14.66 -8.51
CA ALA A 247 -13.96 -13.30 -8.05
C ALA A 247 -13.24 -12.25 -8.91
N PRO A 248 -13.86 -11.08 -9.16
CA PRO A 248 -13.25 -10.03 -9.95
C PRO A 248 -11.84 -9.72 -9.47
N ASN A 249 -10.88 -9.76 -10.39
CA ASN A 249 -9.52 -9.36 -10.04
C ASN A 249 -9.37 -7.85 -10.31
N PRO A 250 -9.05 -7.02 -9.32
CA PRO A 250 -8.84 -5.60 -9.53
C PRO A 250 -7.59 -5.30 -10.36
N CYS A 251 -6.64 -6.23 -10.45
CA CYS A 251 -5.34 -6.07 -11.11
C CYS A 251 -5.21 -6.99 -12.32
N ASP A 252 -4.61 -6.50 -13.40
CA ASP A 252 -4.06 -7.35 -14.46
C ASP A 252 -2.73 -7.94 -13.99
N ILE A 253 -1.90 -7.09 -13.38
CA ILE A 253 -0.63 -7.48 -12.76
C ILE A 253 -0.57 -6.93 -11.33
N GLU A 254 -0.17 -7.77 -10.40
CA GLU A 254 0.17 -7.40 -9.03
C GLU A 254 1.70 -7.39 -8.91
N THR A 255 2.28 -6.19 -8.80
CA THR A 255 3.72 -5.98 -8.66
C THR A 255 4.12 -5.95 -7.18
N ALA A 256 5.40 -5.70 -6.87
CA ALA A 256 5.83 -5.49 -5.49
C ALA A 256 5.20 -4.23 -4.85
N TYR A 257 4.86 -3.22 -5.64
CA TYR A 257 4.39 -1.91 -5.18
C TYR A 257 2.91 -1.67 -5.45
N HIS A 258 2.39 -2.13 -6.61
CA HIS A 258 1.09 -1.72 -7.11
C HIS A 258 0.21 -2.90 -7.55
N CYS A 259 -1.09 -2.66 -7.51
CA CYS A 259 -2.08 -3.36 -8.31
C CYS A 259 -2.23 -2.57 -9.62
N ALA A 260 -1.65 -3.06 -10.71
CA ALA A 260 -1.67 -2.39 -12.00
C ALA A 260 -2.75 -2.98 -12.91
N ARG A 261 -3.48 -2.11 -13.60
CA ARG A 261 -4.47 -2.47 -14.63
C ARG A 261 -4.32 -1.54 -15.82
N VAL A 262 -4.39 -2.10 -17.02
CA VAL A 262 -4.42 -1.35 -18.28
C VAL A 262 -5.80 -1.46 -18.89
N THR A 263 -6.44 -0.32 -19.16
CA THR A 263 -7.76 -0.27 -19.80
C THR A 263 -7.66 0.43 -21.15
N ALA A 264 -8.36 -0.13 -22.16
CA ALA A 264 -8.48 0.53 -23.44
C ALA A 264 -9.46 1.71 -23.34
N ASP A 265 -9.17 2.78 -24.06
CA ASP A 265 -10.07 3.92 -24.17
C ASP A 265 -11.15 3.61 -25.22
N PRO A 266 -12.44 3.60 -24.85
CA PRO A 266 -13.52 3.34 -25.81
C PRO A 266 -13.62 4.38 -26.92
N SER A 267 -13.21 5.62 -26.67
CA SER A 267 -13.24 6.72 -27.63
C SER A 267 -12.02 6.75 -28.56
N ARG A 268 -10.92 6.12 -28.14
CA ARG A 268 -9.64 6.10 -28.86
C ARG A 268 -9.04 4.69 -28.83
N PRO A 269 -9.26 3.84 -29.86
CA PRO A 269 -8.93 2.42 -29.82
C PRO A 269 -7.45 2.10 -29.52
N SER A 270 -6.53 3.01 -29.90
CA SER A 270 -5.09 2.92 -29.58
C SER A 270 -4.73 3.46 -28.19
N GLY A 271 -5.67 4.15 -27.52
CA GLY A 271 -5.47 4.70 -26.18
C GLY A 271 -5.44 3.64 -25.09
N ARG A 272 -4.55 3.79 -24.13
CA ARG A 272 -4.41 2.94 -22.95
C ARG A 272 -4.28 3.80 -21.70
N THR A 273 -5.13 3.54 -20.72
CA THR A 273 -5.04 4.13 -19.39
C THR A 273 -4.42 3.13 -18.44
N LEU A 274 -3.34 3.52 -17.78
CA LEU A 274 -2.74 2.78 -16.68
C LEU A 274 -3.39 3.23 -15.37
N LEU A 275 -4.00 2.28 -14.67
CA LEU A 275 -4.49 2.46 -13.30
C LEU A 275 -3.52 1.79 -12.35
N LEU A 276 -3.12 2.50 -11.30
CA LEU A 276 -2.34 1.98 -10.19
C LEU A 276 -3.18 2.08 -8.91
N ASN A 277 -3.45 0.92 -8.31
CA ASN A 277 -4.40 0.80 -7.20
C ASN A 277 -5.78 1.37 -7.59
N SER A 278 -6.23 2.46 -6.93
CA SER A 278 -7.53 3.09 -7.20
C SER A 278 -7.44 4.29 -8.15
N ALA A 279 -6.24 4.74 -8.54
CA ALA A 279 -6.02 5.98 -9.28
C ALA A 279 -5.68 5.75 -10.76
N GLN A 280 -6.19 6.61 -11.64
CA GLN A 280 -5.66 6.75 -13.00
C GLN A 280 -4.30 7.42 -12.92
N HIS A 281 -3.27 6.75 -13.41
CA HIS A 281 -1.89 7.21 -13.26
C HIS A 281 -1.30 7.75 -14.56
N SER A 282 -1.47 7.05 -15.67
CA SER A 282 -0.91 7.46 -16.95
C SER A 282 -1.86 7.12 -18.10
N TYR A 283 -1.73 7.87 -19.19
CA TYR A 283 -2.38 7.58 -20.46
C TYR A 283 -1.35 7.58 -21.57
N VAL A 284 -1.42 6.58 -22.45
CA VAL A 284 -0.59 6.50 -23.65
C VAL A 284 -1.44 6.18 -24.87
N ASP A 285 -1.08 6.73 -26.03
CA ASP A 285 -1.59 6.27 -27.31
C ASP A 285 -0.54 5.38 -27.98
N LEU A 286 -0.92 4.16 -28.34
CA LEU A 286 -0.01 3.18 -28.96
C LEU A 286 0.31 3.52 -30.42
N ALA A 287 -0.60 4.20 -31.13
CA ALA A 287 -0.44 4.60 -32.51
C ALA A 287 0.20 5.99 -32.67
N ASP A 288 0.02 6.88 -31.69
CA ASP A 288 0.56 8.23 -31.71
C ASP A 288 1.26 8.59 -30.39
N PRO A 289 2.57 8.33 -30.29
CA PRO A 289 3.32 8.63 -29.08
C PRO A 289 3.45 10.14 -28.77
N LYS A 290 3.05 11.03 -29.69
CA LYS A 290 3.00 12.48 -29.48
C LYS A 290 1.71 12.94 -28.82
N TYR A 291 0.71 12.08 -28.76
CA TYR A 291 -0.55 12.40 -28.12
C TYR A 291 -0.41 12.38 -26.59
N LEU A 292 -0.73 13.48 -25.96
CA LEU A 292 -0.73 13.66 -24.51
C LEU A 292 -2.17 13.93 -24.05
N GLU A 293 -2.73 13.05 -23.24
CA GLU A 293 -4.11 13.16 -22.73
C GLU A 293 -4.19 14.10 -21.54
N TYR A 294 -3.37 13.85 -20.53
CA TYR A 294 -3.45 14.58 -19.27
C TYR A 294 -2.80 15.97 -19.38
N ALA A 295 -3.42 16.95 -18.75
CA ALA A 295 -2.96 18.34 -18.80
C ALA A 295 -1.50 18.51 -18.37
N TYR A 296 -1.11 17.89 -17.23
CA TYR A 296 0.25 17.99 -16.72
C TYR A 296 1.28 17.42 -17.70
N THR A 297 0.97 16.35 -18.42
CA THR A 297 1.89 15.79 -19.43
C THR A 297 2.06 16.73 -20.62
N LYS A 298 0.98 17.46 -21.01
CA LYS A 298 1.06 18.52 -22.04
C LYS A 298 1.98 19.65 -21.60
N TRP A 299 1.91 20.04 -20.32
CA TRP A 299 2.77 21.10 -19.77
C TRP A 299 4.23 20.65 -19.69
N ILE A 300 4.51 19.40 -19.26
CA ILE A 300 5.87 18.83 -19.30
C ILE A 300 6.38 18.80 -20.75
N GLY A 301 5.55 18.34 -21.70
CA GLY A 301 5.88 18.34 -23.13
C GLY A 301 6.20 19.74 -23.64
N ALA A 302 5.39 20.74 -23.27
CA ALA A 302 5.61 22.13 -23.67
C ALA A 302 6.95 22.69 -23.15
N VAL A 303 7.33 22.40 -21.91
CA VAL A 303 8.64 22.78 -21.37
C VAL A 303 9.76 22.02 -22.08
N GLY A 304 9.61 20.70 -22.29
CA GLY A 304 10.58 19.88 -23.03
C GLY A 304 10.77 20.33 -24.48
N ASP A 305 9.71 20.84 -25.14
CA ASP A 305 9.79 21.34 -26.52
C ASP A 305 10.65 22.61 -26.64
N VAL A 306 10.77 23.41 -25.57
CA VAL A 306 11.53 24.64 -25.55
C VAL A 306 12.87 24.54 -24.79
N ALA A 307 13.13 23.40 -24.14
CA ALA A 307 14.36 23.16 -23.37
C ALA A 307 15.63 23.19 -24.24
N ALA A 308 15.49 22.96 -25.55
CA ALA A 308 16.55 23.10 -26.56
C ALA A 308 15.95 23.49 -27.91
N PRO A 309 16.74 23.95 -28.89
CA PRO A 309 16.28 24.21 -30.26
C PRO A 309 15.45 23.05 -30.85
N ALA A 310 14.46 23.37 -31.68
CA ALA A 310 13.58 22.37 -32.27
C ALA A 310 14.37 21.28 -33.02
N GLY A 311 14.05 20.01 -32.77
CA GLY A 311 14.70 18.84 -33.36
C GLY A 311 16.07 18.48 -32.78
N GLN A 312 16.65 19.28 -31.90
CA GLN A 312 17.87 18.91 -31.19
C GLN A 312 17.54 17.79 -30.16
N ARG A 313 18.39 16.77 -30.11
CA ARG A 313 18.30 15.72 -29.08
C ARG A 313 18.50 16.31 -27.68
N LEU A 314 17.93 15.63 -26.68
CA LEU A 314 18.15 15.93 -25.27
C LEU A 314 18.78 14.72 -24.57
N ASP A 315 19.56 14.98 -23.54
CA ASP A 315 19.88 13.98 -22.53
C ASP A 315 18.89 14.18 -21.37
N ALA A 316 17.83 13.36 -21.31
CA ALA A 316 16.74 13.49 -20.37
C ALA A 316 16.81 12.42 -19.25
N LEU A 317 16.54 12.84 -18.03
CA LEU A 317 16.39 11.95 -16.87
C LEU A 317 14.95 12.04 -16.34
N HIS A 318 14.34 10.90 -16.12
CA HIS A 318 12.98 10.80 -15.57
C HIS A 318 13.03 10.10 -14.21
N LEU A 319 12.57 10.79 -13.16
CA LEU A 319 12.39 10.25 -11.81
C LEU A 319 10.95 9.77 -11.70
N GLY A 320 10.73 8.46 -11.90
CA GLY A 320 9.45 7.83 -12.13
C GLY A 320 9.19 7.56 -13.61
N GLY A 321 8.73 6.35 -13.93
CA GLY A 321 8.40 5.93 -15.30
C GLY A 321 6.89 5.86 -15.54
N GLY A 322 6.16 5.28 -14.60
CA GLY A 322 4.72 5.05 -14.73
C GLY A 322 4.35 4.39 -16.06
N GLY A 323 3.56 5.08 -16.90
CA GLY A 323 3.22 4.64 -18.26
C GLY A 323 4.24 5.04 -19.33
N PHE A 324 5.37 5.63 -18.98
CA PHE A 324 6.40 6.10 -19.90
C PHE A 324 5.90 7.13 -20.92
N THR A 325 4.87 7.89 -20.59
CA THR A 325 4.23 8.86 -21.50
C THR A 325 5.21 9.92 -21.98
N VAL A 326 5.91 10.60 -21.05
CA VAL A 326 6.85 11.68 -21.38
C VAL A 326 8.09 11.18 -22.11
N PRO A 327 8.78 10.10 -21.67
CA PRO A 327 9.90 9.53 -22.43
C PRO A 327 9.55 9.18 -23.88
N ARG A 328 8.37 8.55 -24.09
CA ARG A 328 7.89 8.19 -25.45
C ARG A 328 7.59 9.44 -26.29
N TYR A 329 7.00 10.48 -25.69
CA TYR A 329 6.76 11.75 -26.35
C TYR A 329 8.08 12.40 -26.83
N LEU A 330 9.09 12.48 -25.94
CA LEU A 330 10.39 13.06 -26.27
C LEU A 330 11.11 12.27 -27.37
N THR A 331 11.10 10.94 -27.31
CA THR A 331 11.65 10.09 -28.37
C THR A 331 10.98 10.38 -29.73
N ALA A 332 9.66 10.59 -29.74
CA ALA A 332 8.91 10.83 -30.97
C ALA A 332 9.03 12.26 -31.52
N THR A 333 9.21 13.27 -30.65
CA THR A 333 9.34 14.67 -31.06
C THR A 333 10.78 15.12 -31.29
N ARG A 334 11.74 14.46 -30.63
CA ARG A 334 13.17 14.75 -30.67
C ARG A 334 13.98 13.47 -30.87
N PRO A 335 14.04 12.93 -32.10
CA PRO A 335 14.76 11.67 -32.38
C PRO A 335 16.22 11.74 -31.92
N GLY A 336 16.69 10.64 -31.30
CA GLY A 336 18.04 10.55 -30.73
C GLY A 336 18.16 11.10 -29.30
N THR A 337 17.06 11.52 -28.67
CA THR A 337 17.04 11.87 -27.23
C THR A 337 17.39 10.63 -26.41
N ASP A 338 18.35 10.74 -25.48
CA ASP A 338 18.66 9.71 -24.50
C ASP A 338 17.73 9.88 -23.27
N ASN A 339 16.69 9.08 -23.20
CA ASN A 339 15.79 9.04 -22.05
C ASN A 339 16.27 7.97 -21.06
N LEU A 340 16.79 8.38 -19.91
CA LEU A 340 17.07 7.52 -18.78
C LEU A 340 15.92 7.63 -17.77
N VAL A 341 15.29 6.51 -17.44
CA VAL A 341 14.13 6.45 -16.54
C VAL A 341 14.52 5.66 -15.29
N PHE A 342 14.35 6.24 -14.13
CA PHE A 342 14.45 5.56 -12.84
C PHE A 342 13.05 5.19 -12.36
N GLU A 343 12.74 3.89 -12.33
CA GLU A 343 11.45 3.36 -11.91
C GLU A 343 11.65 2.36 -10.77
N ILE A 344 10.98 2.59 -9.65
CA ILE A 344 11.12 1.72 -8.48
C ILE A 344 10.47 0.35 -8.71
N ASP A 345 9.45 0.30 -9.54
CA ASP A 345 8.63 -0.90 -9.78
C ASP A 345 9.01 -1.59 -11.10
N GLY A 346 9.88 -2.59 -11.00
CA GLY A 346 10.27 -3.39 -12.18
C GLY A 346 9.10 -4.05 -12.91
N GLY A 347 8.00 -4.37 -12.20
CA GLY A 347 6.80 -4.92 -12.81
C GLY A 347 6.06 -3.89 -13.69
N LEU A 348 6.17 -2.58 -13.39
CA LEU A 348 5.64 -1.53 -14.27
C LEU A 348 6.49 -1.36 -15.53
N VAL A 349 7.80 -1.53 -15.43
CA VAL A 349 8.68 -1.52 -16.63
C VAL A 349 8.28 -2.65 -17.58
N GLU A 350 8.13 -3.88 -17.06
CA GLU A 350 7.69 -5.04 -17.86
C GLU A 350 6.30 -4.82 -18.47
N LEU A 351 5.33 -4.29 -17.68
CA LEU A 351 4.00 -3.96 -18.16
C LEU A 351 4.05 -2.89 -19.27
N GLY A 352 4.91 -1.89 -19.11
CA GLY A 352 5.15 -0.85 -20.10
C GLY A 352 5.58 -1.41 -21.45
N GLU A 353 6.50 -2.39 -21.44
CA GLU A 353 6.96 -3.09 -22.65
C GLU A 353 5.87 -3.95 -23.30
N GLN A 354 5.06 -4.61 -22.48
CA GLN A 354 4.02 -5.53 -22.96
C GLN A 354 2.77 -4.80 -23.47
N GLU A 355 2.29 -3.79 -22.74
CA GLU A 355 0.94 -3.24 -22.92
C GLU A 355 0.92 -1.74 -23.29
N LEU A 356 1.99 -0.98 -22.97
CA LEU A 356 1.99 0.49 -23.12
C LEU A 356 2.92 0.98 -24.24
N GLY A 357 3.43 0.08 -25.05
CA GLY A 357 4.24 0.42 -26.24
C GLY A 357 5.63 0.98 -25.92
N VAL A 358 6.16 0.70 -24.74
CA VAL A 358 7.55 1.00 -24.39
C VAL A 358 8.47 0.12 -25.22
N ARG A 359 9.50 0.71 -25.81
CA ARG A 359 10.51 0.03 -26.59
C ARG A 359 11.88 0.37 -26.04
N PRO A 360 12.45 -0.48 -25.17
CA PRO A 360 13.82 -0.30 -24.71
C PRO A 360 14.81 -0.24 -25.87
N GLY A 361 15.76 0.67 -25.78
CA GLY A 361 16.74 0.87 -26.83
C GLY A 361 17.71 2.00 -26.46
N PRO A 362 18.51 2.47 -27.42
CA PRO A 362 19.48 3.54 -27.17
C PRO A 362 18.79 4.87 -26.78
N ASP A 363 17.55 5.10 -27.21
CA ASP A 363 16.80 6.32 -26.98
C ASP A 363 15.92 6.26 -25.71
N LEU A 364 15.75 5.08 -25.11
CA LEU A 364 14.96 4.88 -23.90
C LEU A 364 15.50 3.71 -23.09
N ARG A 365 16.01 4.01 -21.91
CA ARG A 365 16.55 3.02 -20.96
C ARG A 365 15.86 3.18 -19.60
N ALA A 366 15.36 2.08 -19.04
CA ALA A 366 14.84 2.04 -17.68
C ALA A 366 15.84 1.35 -16.74
N VAL A 367 16.06 1.95 -15.57
CA VAL A 367 16.82 1.37 -14.46
C VAL A 367 15.89 1.21 -13.28
N VAL A 368 15.73 -0.03 -12.84
CA VAL A 368 14.85 -0.35 -11.70
C VAL A 368 15.56 0.01 -10.39
N GLY A 369 14.95 0.89 -9.61
CA GLY A 369 15.47 1.30 -8.31
C GLY A 369 14.89 2.62 -7.81
N ASP A 370 15.22 2.94 -6.56
CA ASP A 370 14.82 4.20 -5.95
C ASP A 370 15.57 5.38 -6.60
N ALA A 371 14.81 6.35 -7.12
CA ALA A 371 15.33 7.51 -7.83
C ALA A 371 16.30 8.33 -6.96
N ARG A 372 16.06 8.45 -5.64
CA ARG A 372 16.95 9.13 -4.70
C ARG A 372 18.35 8.52 -4.69
N MET A 373 18.39 7.17 -4.64
CA MET A 373 19.66 6.45 -4.61
C MET A 373 20.37 6.48 -5.97
N LEU A 374 19.61 6.39 -7.05
CA LEU A 374 20.17 6.33 -8.39
C LEU A 374 20.69 7.69 -8.88
N VAL A 375 19.98 8.79 -8.58
CA VAL A 375 20.43 10.14 -8.99
C VAL A 375 21.76 10.53 -8.37
N ALA A 376 22.03 10.07 -7.14
CA ALA A 376 23.31 10.33 -6.49
C ALA A 376 24.51 9.75 -7.24
N GLY A 377 24.30 8.67 -8.02
CA GLY A 377 25.31 8.05 -8.87
C GLY A 377 25.49 8.69 -10.27
N GLU A 378 24.58 9.60 -10.68
CA GLU A 378 24.65 10.23 -11.99
C GLU A 378 25.75 11.30 -12.04
N PRO A 379 26.42 11.47 -13.20
CA PRO A 379 27.45 12.48 -13.37
C PRO A 379 26.88 13.90 -13.22
N THR A 380 27.69 14.82 -12.70
CA THR A 380 27.39 16.26 -12.68
C THR A 380 27.25 16.80 -14.10
N ASP A 381 26.35 17.78 -14.30
CA ASP A 381 26.13 18.48 -15.59
C ASP A 381 25.89 17.54 -16.78
N SER A 382 25.12 16.45 -16.54
CA SER A 382 24.92 15.38 -17.53
C SER A 382 23.57 15.43 -18.25
N ARG A 383 22.60 16.20 -17.73
CA ARG A 383 21.21 16.19 -18.21
C ARG A 383 20.74 17.56 -18.66
N ASP A 384 20.10 17.61 -19.84
CA ASP A 384 19.47 18.83 -20.36
C ASP A 384 18.10 19.05 -19.77
N LEU A 385 17.39 17.94 -19.46
CA LEU A 385 16.06 17.93 -18.86
C LEU A 385 15.98 16.86 -17.77
N VAL A 386 15.54 17.25 -16.58
CA VAL A 386 15.18 16.30 -15.52
C VAL A 386 13.69 16.44 -15.25
N VAL A 387 12.95 15.32 -15.27
CA VAL A 387 11.51 15.27 -15.01
C VAL A 387 11.27 14.49 -13.74
N GLY A 388 10.73 15.13 -12.70
CA GLY A 388 10.27 14.51 -11.47
C GLY A 388 8.77 14.22 -11.56
N ASP A 389 8.41 12.96 -11.75
CA ASP A 389 7.01 12.51 -11.85
C ASP A 389 6.84 11.15 -11.11
N ALA A 390 7.34 11.10 -9.86
CA ALA A 390 7.30 9.93 -9.01
C ALA A 390 6.28 10.12 -7.87
N PHE A 391 5.35 9.21 -7.75
CA PHE A 391 4.26 9.27 -6.78
C PHE A 391 4.12 7.97 -6.00
N GLY A 392 3.91 8.10 -4.67
CA GLY A 392 3.37 7.05 -3.83
C GLY A 392 1.86 7.25 -3.67
N HIS A 393 1.06 6.84 -4.65
CA HIS A 393 -0.36 7.12 -4.81
C HIS A 393 -0.64 8.56 -5.30
N LEU A 394 -0.98 9.53 -4.44
CA LEU A 394 -1.22 10.94 -4.81
C LEU A 394 -0.12 11.88 -4.31
N VAL A 395 0.83 11.37 -3.57
CA VAL A 395 1.84 12.14 -2.86
C VAL A 395 3.21 11.87 -3.44
N VAL A 396 4.01 12.90 -3.63
CA VAL A 396 5.45 12.73 -3.89
C VAL A 396 6.08 12.08 -2.65
N PRO A 397 6.85 10.99 -2.78
CA PRO A 397 7.54 10.38 -1.64
C PRO A 397 8.41 11.41 -0.93
N TRP A 398 8.33 11.51 0.40
CA TRP A 398 8.97 12.57 1.18
C TRP A 398 10.47 12.76 0.86
N HIS A 399 11.21 11.66 0.65
CA HIS A 399 12.65 11.68 0.34
C HIS A 399 12.97 12.17 -1.08
N LEU A 400 11.97 12.36 -1.93
CA LEU A 400 12.08 12.98 -3.26
C LEU A 400 11.64 14.46 -3.27
N ALA A 401 11.10 14.97 -2.14
CA ALA A 401 10.58 16.32 -1.97
C ALA A 401 11.47 17.17 -1.06
N THR A 402 12.73 16.79 -0.86
CA THR A 402 13.64 17.49 0.06
C THR A 402 14.64 18.38 -0.68
N ARG A 403 15.18 19.37 0.03
CA ARG A 403 16.23 20.25 -0.46
C ARG A 403 17.45 19.49 -0.95
N GLU A 404 17.81 18.43 -0.23
CA GLU A 404 18.95 17.57 -0.56
C GLU A 404 18.69 16.83 -1.89
N MET A 405 17.46 16.41 -2.15
CA MET A 405 17.06 15.84 -3.45
C MET A 405 17.10 16.92 -4.55
N ALA A 406 16.57 18.11 -4.29
CA ALA A 406 16.63 19.23 -5.23
C ALA A 406 18.07 19.62 -5.58
N ALA A 407 18.99 19.56 -4.59
CA ALA A 407 20.41 19.78 -4.79
C ALA A 407 21.06 18.71 -5.68
N ASP A 408 20.71 17.42 -5.49
CA ASP A 408 21.16 16.34 -6.36
C ASP A 408 20.64 16.49 -7.79
N VAL A 409 19.36 16.84 -7.95
CA VAL A 409 18.76 17.13 -9.27
C VAL A 409 19.46 18.31 -9.94
N ARG A 410 19.70 19.39 -9.20
CA ARG A 410 20.46 20.54 -9.71
C ARG A 410 21.86 20.14 -10.14
N ARG A 411 22.57 19.33 -9.37
CA ARG A 411 23.92 18.84 -9.68
C ARG A 411 23.99 18.09 -11.00
N VAL A 412 23.01 17.24 -11.30
CA VAL A 412 22.99 16.47 -12.55
C VAL A 412 22.47 17.27 -13.74
N THR A 413 21.73 18.36 -13.49
CA THR A 413 21.20 19.25 -14.52
C THR A 413 22.34 20.14 -15.06
N ARG A 414 22.53 20.20 -16.39
CA ARG A 414 23.52 21.05 -17.03
C ARG A 414 23.24 22.53 -16.77
N PRO A 415 24.26 23.39 -16.79
CA PRO A 415 24.04 24.82 -16.86
C PRO A 415 23.14 25.17 -18.06
N GLY A 416 21.98 25.80 -17.79
CA GLY A 416 20.94 26.05 -18.81
C GLY A 416 19.97 24.90 -19.07
N GLY A 417 20.18 23.75 -18.45
CA GLY A 417 19.19 22.67 -18.40
C GLY A 417 18.01 23.00 -17.49
N VAL A 418 16.96 22.19 -17.56
CA VAL A 418 15.68 22.45 -16.89
C VAL A 418 15.27 21.26 -16.02
N TYR A 419 14.90 21.53 -14.80
CA TYR A 419 14.15 20.62 -13.93
C TYR A 419 12.66 20.90 -14.02
N VAL A 420 11.85 19.85 -14.13
CA VAL A 420 10.39 19.93 -14.15
C VAL A 420 9.85 18.92 -13.17
N GLN A 421 9.05 19.37 -12.18
CA GLN A 421 8.47 18.48 -11.17
C GLN A 421 6.95 18.58 -11.17
N ASN A 422 6.29 17.44 -11.32
CA ASN A 422 4.86 17.33 -11.16
C ASN A 422 4.52 17.13 -9.67
N VAL A 423 3.59 17.93 -9.14
CA VAL A 423 3.09 17.88 -7.77
C VAL A 423 1.57 17.92 -7.82
N ILE A 424 0.91 17.07 -7.05
CA ILE A 424 -0.53 17.14 -6.82
C ILE A 424 -0.78 17.80 -5.46
N ASP A 425 -1.66 18.80 -5.41
CA ASP A 425 -2.08 19.40 -4.15
C ASP A 425 -3.54 19.86 -4.21
N TYR A 426 -4.11 20.09 -3.04
CA TYR A 426 -5.48 20.54 -2.81
C TYR A 426 -5.49 21.77 -1.88
N PRO A 427 -6.53 22.62 -1.95
CA PRO A 427 -6.65 23.74 -1.01
C PRO A 427 -6.48 23.28 0.45
N PRO A 428 -5.71 23.99 1.25
CA PRO A 428 -5.11 25.31 1.05
C PRO A 428 -3.67 25.32 0.49
N LEU A 429 -3.29 24.39 -0.35
CA LEU A 429 -2.06 24.36 -1.16
C LEU A 429 -0.75 24.43 -0.33
N ARG A 430 -0.72 23.79 0.83
CA ARG A 430 0.44 23.86 1.73
C ARG A 430 1.64 23.10 1.20
N PHE A 431 1.40 21.96 0.55
CA PHE A 431 2.47 21.12 0.03
C PHE A 431 3.16 21.78 -1.16
N ILE A 432 2.41 22.24 -2.18
CA ILE A 432 3.02 22.89 -3.36
C ILE A 432 3.79 24.16 -3.00
N ARG A 433 3.34 24.94 -2.01
CA ARG A 433 4.08 26.12 -1.52
C ARG A 433 5.39 25.73 -0.84
N ALA A 434 5.40 24.68 -0.03
CA ALA A 434 6.59 24.15 0.63
C ALA A 434 7.58 23.58 -0.41
N GLU A 435 7.08 22.81 -1.40
CA GLU A 435 7.90 22.24 -2.45
C GLU A 435 8.52 23.32 -3.36
N LEU A 436 7.76 24.36 -3.70
CA LEU A 436 8.30 25.53 -4.41
C LEU A 436 9.40 26.24 -3.62
N ALA A 437 9.20 26.43 -2.30
CA ALA A 437 10.23 27.01 -1.43
C ALA A 437 11.50 26.15 -1.42
N THR A 438 11.30 24.83 -1.44
CA THR A 438 12.38 23.83 -1.43
C THR A 438 13.18 23.85 -2.74
N VAL A 439 12.50 23.83 -3.88
CA VAL A 439 13.17 23.94 -5.20
C VAL A 439 13.83 25.29 -5.39
N ALA A 440 13.17 26.39 -4.95
CA ALA A 440 13.73 27.74 -5.03
C ALA A 440 14.94 27.97 -4.11
N ALA A 441 15.15 27.12 -3.10
CA ALA A 441 16.35 27.16 -2.27
C ALA A 441 17.60 26.66 -3.01
N GLU A 442 17.42 25.88 -4.08
CA GLU A 442 18.53 25.29 -4.85
C GLU A 442 18.66 25.89 -6.26
N PHE A 443 17.57 26.18 -6.97
CA PHE A 443 17.59 26.71 -8.33
C PHE A 443 17.46 28.22 -8.36
N GLY A 444 18.28 28.89 -9.15
CA GLY A 444 18.29 30.36 -9.28
C GLY A 444 17.05 30.94 -9.95
N HIS A 445 16.38 30.20 -10.82
CA HIS A 445 15.18 30.62 -11.55
C HIS A 445 14.10 29.56 -11.42
N VAL A 446 12.94 29.93 -10.87
CA VAL A 446 11.80 29.03 -10.67
C VAL A 446 10.53 29.64 -11.25
N ALA A 447 9.68 28.79 -11.83
CA ALA A 447 8.33 29.12 -12.29
C ALA A 447 7.34 28.02 -11.89
N LEU A 448 6.06 28.37 -11.84
CA LEU A 448 4.97 27.46 -11.56
C LEU A 448 3.93 27.50 -12.69
N ILE A 449 3.54 26.33 -13.18
CA ILE A 449 2.48 26.17 -14.19
C ILE A 449 1.31 25.44 -13.52
N ALA A 450 0.11 26.04 -13.54
CA ALA A 450 -1.09 25.46 -12.99
C ALA A 450 -2.36 26.15 -13.53
N PRO A 451 -3.56 25.54 -13.43
CA PRO A 451 -4.82 26.20 -13.75
C PRO A 451 -5.08 27.39 -12.83
N PRO A 452 -5.68 28.48 -13.34
CA PRO A 452 -6.02 29.66 -12.52
C PRO A 452 -6.89 29.33 -11.30
N GLU A 453 -7.85 28.43 -11.46
CA GLU A 453 -8.77 28.00 -10.39
C GLU A 453 -8.02 27.25 -9.28
N ALA A 454 -7.00 26.49 -9.65
CA ALA A 454 -6.14 25.83 -8.66
C ALA A 454 -5.25 26.83 -7.91
N LEU A 455 -4.68 27.83 -8.62
CA LEU A 455 -3.90 28.91 -8.01
C LEU A 455 -4.75 29.77 -7.07
N ALA A 456 -6.06 29.91 -7.36
CA ALA A 456 -7.03 30.62 -6.51
C ALA A 456 -7.54 29.76 -5.32
N GLU A 457 -7.03 28.55 -5.12
CA GLU A 457 -7.46 27.60 -4.07
C GLU A 457 -8.93 27.15 -4.20
N GLU A 458 -9.51 27.19 -5.41
CA GLU A 458 -10.88 26.76 -5.65
C GLU A 458 -11.01 25.25 -5.85
N GLN A 459 -9.93 24.59 -6.31
CA GLN A 459 -9.89 23.14 -6.54
C GLN A 459 -8.47 22.59 -6.44
N GLY A 460 -8.35 21.28 -6.21
CA GLY A 460 -7.10 20.55 -6.33
C GLY A 460 -6.69 20.33 -7.79
N SER A 461 -5.39 20.24 -8.04
CA SER A 461 -4.85 20.02 -9.38
C SER A 461 -3.43 19.44 -9.35
N ASN A 462 -2.93 19.13 -10.55
CA ASN A 462 -1.49 19.06 -10.79
C ASN A 462 -0.90 20.48 -10.86
N PHE A 463 0.28 20.62 -10.33
CA PHE A 463 1.12 21.81 -10.35
C PHE A 463 2.48 21.41 -10.91
N LEU A 464 2.99 22.18 -11.87
CA LEU A 464 4.27 21.89 -12.48
C LEU A 464 5.28 22.95 -12.06
N ILE A 465 6.26 22.55 -11.24
CA ILE A 465 7.39 23.38 -10.85
C ILE A 465 8.44 23.30 -11.97
N VAL A 466 8.98 24.42 -12.39
CA VAL A 466 10.06 24.50 -13.37
C VAL A 466 11.24 25.21 -12.74
N GLY A 467 12.41 24.56 -12.66
CA GLY A 467 13.63 25.11 -12.07
C GLY A 467 14.80 25.11 -13.08
N SER A 468 15.67 26.12 -13.02
CA SER A 468 16.92 26.21 -13.79
C SER A 468 17.91 27.13 -13.10
N ASP A 469 19.21 26.92 -13.35
CA ASP A 469 20.25 27.85 -12.93
C ASP A 469 20.46 29.02 -13.94
N ALA A 470 19.97 28.87 -15.16
CA ALA A 470 19.92 29.92 -16.16
C ALA A 470 18.51 30.53 -16.24
N PRO A 471 18.38 31.77 -16.75
CA PRO A 471 17.08 32.37 -17.00
C PRO A 471 16.20 31.48 -17.87
N LEU A 472 15.02 31.16 -17.37
CA LEU A 472 14.02 30.33 -18.08
C LEU A 472 13.49 31.08 -19.31
N PRO A 473 13.30 30.41 -20.46
CA PRO A 473 12.72 31.01 -21.67
C PRO A 473 11.19 31.18 -21.53
N LEU A 474 10.75 31.96 -20.54
CA LEU A 474 9.34 32.05 -20.09
C LEU A 474 8.37 32.43 -21.23
N GLU A 475 8.77 33.30 -22.15
CA GLU A 475 7.94 33.69 -23.29
C GLU A 475 7.71 32.52 -24.26
N ALA A 476 8.77 31.74 -24.54
CA ALA A 476 8.64 30.54 -25.38
C ALA A 476 7.78 29.48 -24.70
N VAL A 477 7.97 29.30 -23.37
CA VAL A 477 7.12 28.39 -22.58
C VAL A 477 5.66 28.83 -22.62
N ARG A 478 5.36 30.14 -22.40
CA ARG A 478 3.97 30.67 -22.47
C ARG A 478 3.35 30.46 -23.85
N ALA A 479 4.11 30.75 -24.92
CA ALA A 479 3.63 30.54 -26.28
C ALA A 479 3.25 29.07 -26.52
N ARG A 480 4.14 28.14 -26.09
CA ARG A 480 3.89 26.71 -26.27
C ARG A 480 2.75 26.19 -25.41
N LEU A 481 2.61 26.68 -24.18
CA LEU A 481 1.48 26.37 -23.30
C LEU A 481 0.15 26.85 -23.92
N ALA A 482 0.11 28.05 -24.50
CA ALA A 482 -1.08 28.56 -25.15
C ALA A 482 -1.58 27.70 -26.34
N GLU A 483 -0.67 26.97 -27.00
CA GLU A 483 -1.00 26.03 -28.07
C GLU A 483 -1.61 24.71 -27.54
N VAL A 484 -1.10 24.19 -26.40
CA VAL A 484 -1.47 22.86 -25.90
C VAL A 484 -2.54 22.92 -24.81
N ASP A 485 -2.59 24.02 -24.04
CA ASP A 485 -3.58 24.28 -23.00
C ASP A 485 -3.75 25.78 -22.76
N PRO A 486 -4.61 26.49 -23.52
CA PRO A 486 -4.74 27.94 -23.45
C PRO A 486 -5.31 28.48 -22.13
N LYS A 487 -5.78 27.59 -21.24
CA LYS A 487 -6.36 27.99 -19.94
C LYS A 487 -5.35 27.96 -18.80
N VAL A 488 -4.16 27.38 -19.02
CA VAL A 488 -3.17 27.27 -17.94
C VAL A 488 -2.45 28.58 -17.71
N SER A 489 -2.07 28.84 -16.46
CA SER A 489 -1.29 30.01 -16.05
C SER A 489 0.16 29.62 -15.74
N LEU A 490 1.07 30.60 -15.95
CA LEU A 490 2.46 30.49 -15.57
C LEU A 490 2.82 31.64 -14.63
N LEU A 491 3.16 31.33 -13.37
CA LEU A 491 3.65 32.29 -12.38
C LEU A 491 5.19 32.29 -12.34
N SER A 492 5.78 33.48 -12.18
CA SER A 492 7.22 33.68 -12.01
C SER A 492 7.50 35.02 -11.33
N GLY A 493 8.72 35.24 -10.85
CA GLY A 493 9.14 36.49 -10.21
C GLY A 493 8.29 36.83 -8.98
N ALA A 494 7.86 38.11 -8.85
CA ALA A 494 7.13 38.60 -7.69
C ALA A 494 5.84 37.80 -7.43
N ALA A 495 5.05 37.49 -8.46
CA ALA A 495 3.82 36.73 -8.31
C ALA A 495 4.05 35.31 -7.75
N LEU A 496 5.17 34.67 -8.12
CA LEU A 496 5.55 33.37 -7.54
C LEU A 496 5.99 33.53 -6.08
N THR A 497 6.76 34.57 -5.76
CA THR A 497 7.18 34.87 -4.38
C THR A 497 5.99 35.11 -3.48
N ASP A 498 5.00 35.87 -3.94
CA ASP A 498 3.76 36.13 -3.19
C ASP A 498 2.96 34.83 -2.99
N PHE A 499 2.89 33.95 -4.00
CA PHE A 499 2.22 32.65 -3.91
C PHE A 499 2.90 31.73 -2.88
N VAL A 500 4.24 31.66 -2.88
CA VAL A 500 5.02 30.86 -1.92
C VAL A 500 4.87 31.37 -0.50
N GLY A 501 4.91 32.70 -0.31
CA GLY A 501 4.77 33.34 1.01
C GLY A 501 5.87 32.90 1.98
N GLN A 502 5.47 32.48 3.18
CA GLN A 502 6.36 32.01 4.27
C GLN A 502 6.38 30.48 4.37
N ALA A 503 6.26 29.77 3.26
CA ALA A 503 6.27 28.31 3.27
C ALA A 503 7.64 27.78 3.73
N MET A 504 7.61 26.64 4.41
CA MET A 504 8.82 25.96 4.88
C MET A 504 9.60 25.32 3.73
N VAL A 505 10.91 25.21 3.87
CA VAL A 505 11.78 24.37 3.05
C VAL A 505 11.77 22.96 3.66
N LEU A 506 11.50 21.96 2.83
CA LEU A 506 11.52 20.55 3.22
C LEU A 506 12.97 20.06 3.19
N THR A 507 13.36 19.29 4.20
CA THR A 507 14.71 18.72 4.34
C THR A 507 14.66 17.24 4.67
N ASP A 508 15.75 16.51 4.52
CA ASP A 508 15.83 15.10 4.90
C ASP A 508 15.53 14.90 6.40
N ASP A 509 15.79 15.92 7.24
CA ASP A 509 15.46 15.89 8.67
C ASP A 509 13.97 16.14 8.95
N TYR A 510 13.27 16.88 8.07
CA TYR A 510 11.87 17.22 8.26
C TYR A 510 11.14 17.53 6.94
N ALA A 511 10.36 16.58 6.46
CA ALA A 511 9.52 16.68 5.28
C ALA A 511 8.14 16.04 5.52
N PRO A 512 7.21 16.76 6.19
CA PRO A 512 5.89 16.21 6.55
C PRO A 512 4.91 16.28 5.36
N VAL A 513 5.25 15.64 4.25
CA VAL A 513 4.53 15.73 2.97
C VAL A 513 3.07 15.33 3.11
N ASP A 514 2.80 14.17 3.76
CA ASP A 514 1.43 13.68 3.96
C ASP A 514 0.56 14.64 4.81
N GLN A 515 1.16 15.38 5.75
CA GLN A 515 0.46 16.32 6.62
C GLN A 515 0.26 17.69 5.94
N LEU A 516 1.11 18.03 4.98
CA LEU A 516 0.98 19.25 4.19
C LEU A 516 -0.07 19.08 3.08
N LEU A 517 -0.17 17.87 2.49
CA LEU A 517 -1.19 17.55 1.51
C LEU A 517 -2.56 17.54 2.20
N ALA A 518 -3.44 18.46 1.83
CA ALA A 518 -4.82 18.40 2.27
C ALA A 518 -5.50 17.20 1.59
N THR A 519 -6.21 16.40 2.37
CA THR A 519 -7.10 15.37 1.80
C THR A 519 -8.35 16.06 1.29
N ALA A 520 -8.72 15.78 0.04
CA ALA A 520 -9.97 16.28 -0.59
C ALA A 520 -11.22 15.82 0.17
#